data_f8d344ef45ace83a457c9e15a94448f3
#
_entry.id   f8d344ef45ace83a457c9e15a94448f3
#
_cell.length_a   1.000
_cell.length_b   1.000
_cell.length_c   1.000
_cell.angle_alpha   90.00
_cell.angle_beta   90.00
_cell.angle_gamma   90.00
#
_symmetry.space_group_name_H-M   'P 1'
#
loop_
_entity.id
_entity.type
_entity.pdbx_description
1 polymer ?
#
loop_
_entity_poly.entity_id
_entity_poly.type
_entity_poly.pdbx_seq_one_letter_code
_entity_poly.pdbx_strand_id
1 'polypeptide(L)'
;MKAWPGLAGLWVAVAAAQPAGDTRRSGFDFMGTATQAMQADDMQNPGMLWVAEGAALWQRKEGHSDRSCADCHDAGPGPAMRGVAARYPAFDAASLQPVNLQQRINLCRTRRQQAAVLPLESRELLSLESHVAHQSRGLPITPASDERLRPYRAQGRALYEQRIGQLHLSCKQCHDDHAGQHLGGSTIPQAHPTGYPIYRLEWQALGSLQRRLRGCMAGVRAEPFPYGAQELVALELYLAARAAGLRMETPAVRP
;
A
#
# COMPACT_ATOMS: atom_id res chain seq x y z
N MET A 1 -52.84 13.97 -29.02
CA MET A 1 -51.41 13.96 -28.68
C MET A 1 -51.33 14.09 -27.16
N LYS A 2 -51.02 12.99 -26.45
CA LYS A 2 -50.89 12.98 -24.98
C LYS A 2 -49.40 12.93 -24.63
N ALA A 3 -48.90 13.96 -23.97
CA ALA A 3 -47.55 14.04 -23.48
C ALA A 3 -47.39 13.22 -22.19
N TRP A 4 -46.37 12.37 -22.13
CA TRP A 4 -45.97 11.61 -20.95
C TRP A 4 -44.93 12.42 -20.15
N PRO A 5 -45.08 12.55 -18.79
CA PRO A 5 -44.05 13.20 -18.00
C PRO A 5 -42.89 12.22 -17.74
N GLY A 6 -41.67 12.65 -18.09
CA GLY A 6 -40.44 11.93 -17.79
C GLY A 6 -40.15 11.93 -16.27
N LEU A 7 -39.96 10.74 -15.70
CA LEU A 7 -39.46 10.54 -14.35
C LEU A 7 -37.95 10.79 -14.33
N ALA A 8 -37.53 11.91 -13.78
CA ALA A 8 -36.13 12.17 -13.46
C ALA A 8 -35.74 11.38 -12.20
N GLY A 9 -34.97 10.33 -12.39
CA GLY A 9 -34.41 9.54 -11.29
C GLY A 9 -33.35 10.32 -10.53
N LEU A 10 -33.60 10.68 -9.28
CA LEU A 10 -32.60 11.21 -8.36
C LEU A 10 -31.64 10.05 -7.95
N TRP A 11 -30.43 10.10 -8.43
CA TRP A 11 -29.35 9.26 -7.90
C TRP A 11 -28.87 9.85 -6.57
N VAL A 12 -29.26 9.26 -5.46
CA VAL A 12 -28.73 9.58 -4.14
C VAL A 12 -27.40 8.84 -4.00
N ALA A 13 -26.29 9.57 -4.07
CA ALA A 13 -24.97 9.05 -3.72
C ALA A 13 -24.96 8.78 -2.20
N VAL A 14 -25.05 7.52 -1.79
CA VAL A 14 -24.84 7.10 -0.42
C VAL A 14 -23.35 7.23 -0.10
N ALA A 15 -22.94 8.35 0.48
CA ALA A 15 -21.66 8.47 1.15
C ALA A 15 -21.68 7.50 2.34
N ALA A 16 -20.86 6.44 2.31
CA ALA A 16 -20.68 5.56 3.45
C ALA A 16 -20.03 6.38 4.59
N ALA A 17 -20.84 6.82 5.55
CA ALA A 17 -20.37 7.48 6.75
C ALA A 17 -19.50 6.50 7.56
N GLN A 18 -18.34 6.95 8.01
CA GLN A 18 -17.57 6.23 9.02
C GLN A 18 -18.44 6.09 10.28
N PRO A 19 -18.37 4.95 11.00
CA PRO A 19 -19.11 4.79 12.23
C PRO A 19 -18.74 5.90 13.22
N ALA A 20 -19.73 6.49 13.86
CA ALA A 20 -19.54 7.51 14.89
C ALA A 20 -18.64 6.94 16.00
N GLY A 21 -17.40 7.45 16.12
CA GLY A 21 -16.40 6.99 17.11
C GLY A 21 -15.09 6.48 16.53
N ASP A 22 -14.92 6.32 15.21
CA ASP A 22 -13.62 5.95 14.63
C ASP A 22 -12.68 7.15 14.59
N THR A 23 -11.66 7.14 15.46
CA THR A 23 -10.64 8.19 15.57
C THR A 23 -9.41 7.92 14.70
N ARG A 24 -9.41 6.82 13.93
CA ARG A 24 -8.31 6.48 13.05
C ARG A 24 -8.28 7.41 11.86
N ARG A 25 -7.09 7.90 11.55
CA ARG A 25 -6.84 8.85 10.46
C ARG A 25 -5.79 8.31 9.52
N SER A 26 -5.92 8.63 8.25
CA SER A 26 -4.87 8.32 7.28
C SER A 26 -3.70 9.30 7.40
N GLY A 27 -2.55 8.97 6.78
CA GLY A 27 -1.45 9.90 6.69
C GLY A 27 -1.77 11.18 5.92
N PHE A 28 -2.82 11.18 5.09
CA PHE A 28 -3.34 12.36 4.38
C PHE A 28 -3.77 13.47 5.34
N ASP A 29 -4.45 13.11 6.42
CA ASP A 29 -5.01 14.06 7.39
C ASP A 29 -3.94 14.81 8.21
N PHE A 30 -2.69 14.35 8.16
CA PHE A 30 -1.54 14.92 8.87
C PHE A 30 -0.65 15.80 7.98
N MET A 31 -1.06 16.06 6.73
CA MET A 31 -0.30 16.87 5.78
C MET A 31 -0.83 18.29 5.67
N GLY A 32 0.03 19.20 5.20
CA GLY A 32 -0.40 20.54 4.78
C GLY A 32 -1.25 20.49 3.51
N THR A 33 -2.11 21.50 3.35
CA THR A 33 -3.10 21.60 2.26
C THR A 33 -2.49 21.51 0.85
N ALA A 34 -1.27 22.03 0.64
CA ALA A 34 -0.58 21.95 -0.65
C ALA A 34 -0.25 20.49 -1.03
N THR A 35 0.25 19.68 -0.09
CA THR A 35 0.55 18.26 -0.33
C THR A 35 -0.74 17.45 -0.49
N GLN A 36 -1.78 17.80 0.25
CA GLN A 36 -3.12 17.19 0.08
C GLN A 36 -3.68 17.46 -1.31
N ALA A 37 -3.62 18.69 -1.79
CA ALA A 37 -4.05 19.07 -3.13
C ALA A 37 -3.25 18.31 -4.22
N MET A 38 -1.91 18.24 -4.08
CA MET A 38 -1.06 17.47 -4.99
C MET A 38 -1.44 15.99 -5.03
N GLN A 39 -1.76 15.36 -3.90
CA GLN A 39 -2.20 13.96 -3.88
C GLN A 39 -3.58 13.77 -4.51
N ALA A 40 -4.48 14.72 -4.33
CA ALA A 40 -5.86 14.62 -4.79
C ALA A 40 -6.03 14.80 -6.30
N ASP A 41 -5.09 15.50 -6.95
CA ASP A 41 -5.10 15.78 -8.38
C ASP A 41 -4.11 14.84 -9.10
N ASP A 42 -4.63 13.90 -9.89
CA ASP A 42 -3.80 12.94 -10.62
C ASP A 42 -2.83 13.58 -11.62
N MET A 43 -3.13 14.80 -12.10
CA MET A 43 -2.22 15.54 -12.99
C MET A 43 -1.05 16.17 -12.24
N GLN A 44 -1.20 16.43 -10.95
CA GLN A 44 -0.16 17.00 -10.09
C GLN A 44 0.56 15.95 -9.25
N ASN A 45 -0.05 14.75 -9.09
CA ASN A 45 0.53 13.68 -8.31
C ASN A 45 1.68 13.00 -9.06
N PRO A 46 2.95 13.23 -8.66
CA PRO A 46 4.08 12.67 -9.40
C PRO A 46 4.15 11.13 -9.34
N GLY A 47 3.49 10.50 -8.36
CA GLY A 47 3.36 9.04 -8.27
C GLY A 47 2.59 8.43 -9.44
N MET A 48 1.76 9.21 -10.15
CA MET A 48 1.03 8.75 -11.33
C MET A 48 1.94 8.41 -12.51
N LEU A 49 3.16 8.97 -12.57
CA LEU A 49 4.15 8.57 -13.57
C LEU A 49 4.56 7.10 -13.42
N TRP A 50 4.69 6.60 -12.18
CA TRP A 50 4.96 5.18 -11.90
C TRP A 50 3.76 4.30 -12.19
N VAL A 51 2.53 4.79 -11.94
CA VAL A 51 1.30 4.07 -12.33
C VAL A 51 1.25 3.87 -13.84
N ALA A 52 1.55 4.91 -14.63
CA ALA A 52 1.59 4.85 -16.08
C ALA A 52 2.70 3.90 -16.60
N GLU A 53 3.91 3.99 -16.02
CA GLU A 53 5.01 3.07 -16.33
C GLU A 53 4.63 1.62 -15.98
N GLY A 54 4.01 1.42 -14.81
CA GLY A 54 3.50 0.11 -14.39
C GLY A 54 2.45 -0.46 -15.35
N ALA A 55 1.57 0.38 -15.89
CA ALA A 55 0.60 -0.02 -16.91
C ALA A 55 1.30 -0.48 -18.20
N ALA A 56 2.37 0.19 -18.63
CA ALA A 56 3.17 -0.24 -19.78
C ALA A 56 3.90 -1.57 -19.50
N LEU A 57 4.50 -1.72 -18.32
CA LEU A 57 5.15 -2.96 -17.88
C LEU A 57 4.16 -4.13 -17.77
N TRP A 58 2.91 -3.85 -17.37
CA TRP A 58 1.83 -4.84 -17.27
C TRP A 58 1.51 -5.51 -18.60
N GLN A 59 1.59 -4.75 -19.68
CA GLN A 59 1.33 -5.23 -21.06
C GLN A 59 2.57 -5.87 -21.70
N ARG A 60 3.77 -5.65 -21.14
CA ARG A 60 5.02 -6.12 -21.73
C ARG A 60 5.18 -7.62 -21.52
N LYS A 61 5.43 -8.33 -22.61
CA LYS A 61 5.77 -9.77 -22.58
C LYS A 61 7.19 -9.96 -22.03
N GLU A 62 7.34 -10.94 -21.17
CA GLU A 62 8.58 -11.18 -20.42
C GLU A 62 8.86 -12.68 -20.26
N GLY A 63 10.17 -12.98 -20.09
CA GLY A 63 10.66 -14.33 -19.79
C GLY A 63 10.52 -15.33 -20.92
N HIS A 64 10.87 -16.58 -20.62
CA HIS A 64 10.82 -17.65 -21.62
C HIS A 64 9.40 -18.05 -22.05
N SER A 65 8.40 -17.75 -21.25
CA SER A 65 7.01 -18.03 -21.60
C SER A 65 6.40 -17.00 -22.55
N ASP A 66 7.11 -15.90 -22.86
CA ASP A 66 6.66 -14.79 -23.70
C ASP A 66 5.25 -14.29 -23.33
N ARG A 67 4.99 -14.12 -22.01
CA ARG A 67 3.70 -13.69 -21.46
C ARG A 67 3.81 -12.38 -20.74
N SER A 68 2.79 -11.54 -20.92
CA SER A 68 2.57 -10.34 -20.10
C SER A 68 1.75 -10.67 -18.85
N CYS A 69 1.66 -9.74 -17.91
CA CYS A 69 0.72 -9.83 -16.79
C CYS A 69 -0.72 -9.80 -17.32
N ALA A 70 -0.99 -8.96 -18.31
CA ALA A 70 -2.29 -8.80 -18.96
C ALA A 70 -2.80 -10.10 -19.60
N ASP A 71 -1.94 -10.91 -20.21
CA ASP A 71 -2.34 -12.18 -20.84
C ASP A 71 -3.05 -13.14 -19.86
N CYS A 72 -2.78 -13.02 -18.58
CA CYS A 72 -3.39 -13.85 -17.54
C CYS A 72 -4.48 -13.13 -16.74
N HIS A 73 -4.37 -11.81 -16.58
CA HIS A 73 -5.20 -11.06 -15.63
C HIS A 73 -6.27 -10.19 -16.29
N ASP A 74 -6.12 -9.78 -17.56
CA ASP A 74 -7.08 -8.87 -18.22
C ASP A 74 -8.17 -9.61 -19.04
N ALA A 75 -8.39 -10.90 -18.78
CA ALA A 75 -9.36 -11.71 -19.52
C ALA A 75 -10.85 -11.38 -19.24
N GLY A 76 -11.14 -10.50 -18.30
CA GLY A 76 -12.51 -10.12 -17.88
C GLY A 76 -12.83 -8.64 -18.07
N PRO A 77 -14.10 -8.24 -17.98
CA PRO A 77 -14.49 -6.84 -18.01
C PRO A 77 -14.06 -6.10 -16.73
N GLY A 78 -13.46 -4.94 -16.89
CA GLY A 78 -13.08 -4.04 -15.81
C GLY A 78 -11.66 -4.25 -15.27
N PRO A 79 -11.26 -3.48 -14.25
CA PRO A 79 -9.89 -3.49 -13.74
C PRO A 79 -9.60 -4.79 -12.98
N ALA A 80 -8.79 -5.65 -13.60
CA ALA A 80 -8.49 -7.03 -13.18
C ALA A 80 -7.89 -7.15 -11.76
N MET A 81 -7.20 -6.10 -11.28
CA MET A 81 -6.56 -6.08 -9.97
C MET A 81 -7.34 -5.28 -8.92
N ARG A 82 -8.58 -4.90 -9.20
CA ARG A 82 -9.41 -4.16 -8.24
C ARG A 82 -9.55 -4.94 -6.92
N GLY A 83 -9.19 -4.28 -5.80
CA GLY A 83 -9.25 -4.85 -4.46
C GLY A 83 -8.11 -5.83 -4.13
N VAL A 84 -7.20 -6.12 -5.07
CA VAL A 84 -6.08 -7.04 -4.82
C VAL A 84 -5.15 -6.46 -3.77
N ALA A 85 -4.63 -5.25 -3.98
CA ALA A 85 -3.69 -4.63 -3.04
C ALA A 85 -4.28 -4.43 -1.64
N ALA A 86 -5.60 -4.22 -1.53
CA ALA A 86 -6.30 -4.04 -0.26
C ALA A 86 -6.22 -5.26 0.68
N ARG A 87 -5.83 -6.44 0.15
CA ARG A 87 -5.74 -7.71 0.90
C ARG A 87 -4.32 -8.14 1.22
N TYR A 88 -3.32 -7.39 0.79
CA TYR A 88 -1.91 -7.75 1.03
C TYR A 88 -1.37 -7.14 2.34
N PRO A 89 -0.41 -7.83 2.99
CA PRO A 89 0.18 -9.14 2.67
C PRO A 89 -0.81 -10.31 2.79
N ALA A 90 -0.55 -11.37 2.01
CA ALA A 90 -1.38 -12.57 1.96
C ALA A 90 -0.54 -13.85 2.08
N PHE A 91 -1.14 -14.96 2.49
CA PHE A 91 -0.45 -16.24 2.60
C PHE A 91 -0.22 -16.87 1.21
N ASP A 92 1.02 -17.24 0.92
CA ASP A 92 1.37 -18.02 -0.28
C ASP A 92 1.46 -19.50 0.08
N ALA A 93 0.51 -20.31 -0.40
CA ALA A 93 0.45 -21.72 -0.07
C ALA A 93 1.65 -22.54 -0.60
N ALA A 94 2.32 -22.05 -1.65
CA ALA A 94 3.46 -22.78 -2.22
C ALA A 94 4.76 -22.55 -1.46
N SER A 95 4.98 -21.35 -0.92
CA SER A 95 6.13 -21.05 -0.07
C SER A 95 5.84 -21.21 1.44
N LEU A 96 4.58 -21.51 1.81
CA LEU A 96 4.09 -21.71 3.19
C LEU A 96 4.36 -20.51 4.11
N GLN A 97 4.34 -19.31 3.58
CA GLN A 97 4.62 -18.07 4.32
C GLN A 97 3.83 -16.87 3.79
N PRO A 98 3.67 -15.81 4.58
CA PRO A 98 3.11 -14.57 4.09
C PRO A 98 4.05 -13.90 3.08
N VAL A 99 3.46 -13.27 2.07
CA VAL A 99 4.17 -12.48 1.08
C VAL A 99 3.47 -11.13 0.90
N ASN A 100 4.24 -10.07 0.70
CA ASN A 100 3.69 -8.79 0.32
C ASN A 100 3.44 -8.72 -1.20
N LEU A 101 2.93 -7.58 -1.69
CA LEU A 101 2.56 -7.45 -3.10
C LEU A 101 3.78 -7.50 -4.04
N GLN A 102 4.92 -6.91 -3.67
CA GLN A 102 6.17 -7.00 -4.46
C GLN A 102 6.64 -8.45 -4.60
N GLN A 103 6.65 -9.18 -3.49
CA GLN A 103 7.01 -10.61 -3.50
C GLN A 103 6.03 -11.42 -4.36
N ARG A 104 4.72 -11.13 -4.30
CA ARG A 104 3.71 -11.78 -5.15
C ARG A 104 3.95 -11.52 -6.63
N ILE A 105 4.24 -10.28 -7.01
CA ILE A 105 4.58 -9.92 -8.40
C ILE A 105 5.79 -10.75 -8.86
N ASN A 106 6.86 -10.80 -8.07
CA ASN A 106 8.04 -11.60 -8.40
C ASN A 106 7.76 -13.12 -8.47
N LEU A 107 6.90 -13.65 -7.61
CA LEU A 107 6.45 -15.05 -7.69
C LEU A 107 5.66 -15.32 -8.98
N CYS A 108 4.84 -14.40 -9.45
CA CYS A 108 4.18 -14.52 -10.75
C CYS A 108 5.19 -14.48 -11.90
N ARG A 109 6.17 -13.56 -11.84
CA ARG A 109 7.24 -13.46 -12.85
C ARG A 109 8.01 -14.77 -12.98
N THR A 110 8.50 -15.30 -11.87
CA THR A 110 9.31 -16.52 -11.89
C THR A 110 8.52 -17.77 -12.23
N ARG A 111 7.32 -17.96 -11.63
CA ARG A 111 6.53 -19.18 -11.76
C ARG A 111 5.71 -19.26 -13.04
N ARG A 112 5.28 -18.10 -13.60
CA ARG A 112 4.34 -18.04 -14.73
C ARG A 112 4.94 -17.46 -16.00
N GLN A 113 5.73 -16.40 -15.88
CA GLN A 113 6.43 -15.80 -17.02
C GLN A 113 7.78 -16.45 -17.29
N GLN A 114 8.35 -17.19 -16.32
CA GLN A 114 9.72 -17.71 -16.38
C GLN A 114 10.72 -16.56 -16.63
N ALA A 115 10.45 -15.42 -16.01
CA ALA A 115 11.25 -14.20 -16.08
C ALA A 115 12.10 -14.03 -14.83
N ALA A 116 13.15 -13.23 -14.94
CA ALA A 116 14.01 -12.88 -13.81
C ALA A 116 13.24 -12.10 -12.73
N VAL A 117 13.67 -12.28 -11.47
CA VAL A 117 13.20 -11.49 -10.33
C VAL A 117 13.60 -10.04 -10.55
N LEU A 118 12.66 -9.11 -10.31
CA LEU A 118 12.97 -7.69 -10.21
C LEU A 118 13.49 -7.40 -8.80
N PRO A 119 14.59 -6.66 -8.65
CA PRO A 119 15.08 -6.28 -7.32
C PRO A 119 13.99 -5.55 -6.52
N LEU A 120 13.89 -5.85 -5.22
CA LEU A 120 12.99 -5.10 -4.33
C LEU A 120 13.41 -3.62 -4.33
N GLU A 121 12.44 -2.73 -4.30
CA GLU A 121 12.61 -1.27 -4.46
C GLU A 121 13.12 -0.82 -5.83
N SER A 122 13.26 -1.70 -6.83
CA SER A 122 13.55 -1.24 -8.18
C SER A 122 12.39 -0.44 -8.76
N ARG A 123 12.71 0.45 -9.67
CA ARG A 123 11.73 1.31 -10.34
C ARG A 123 10.63 0.47 -11.01
N GLU A 124 11.01 -0.58 -11.71
CA GLU A 124 10.09 -1.47 -12.42
C GLU A 124 9.12 -2.18 -11.46
N LEU A 125 9.63 -2.70 -10.33
CA LEU A 125 8.79 -3.41 -9.36
C LEU A 125 7.84 -2.45 -8.63
N LEU A 126 8.32 -1.27 -8.24
CA LEU A 126 7.49 -0.22 -7.64
C LEU A 126 6.42 0.29 -8.62
N SER A 127 6.74 0.39 -9.92
CA SER A 127 5.80 0.79 -10.97
C SER A 127 4.69 -0.24 -11.14
N LEU A 128 5.03 -1.53 -11.22
CA LEU A 128 4.05 -2.63 -11.27
C LEU A 128 3.19 -2.67 -10.01
N GLU A 129 3.78 -2.56 -8.83
CA GLU A 129 3.06 -2.51 -7.56
C GLU A 129 2.09 -1.33 -7.52
N SER A 130 2.53 -0.14 -7.97
CA SER A 130 1.69 1.07 -8.00
C SER A 130 0.52 0.93 -8.97
N HIS A 131 0.75 0.34 -10.15
CA HIS A 131 -0.32 0.07 -11.11
C HIS A 131 -1.39 -0.86 -10.53
N VAL A 132 -0.98 -1.94 -9.85
CA VAL A 132 -1.91 -2.87 -9.19
C VAL A 132 -2.63 -2.21 -8.02
N ALA A 133 -1.89 -1.49 -7.18
CA ALA A 133 -2.44 -0.86 -5.98
C ALA A 133 -3.38 0.31 -6.30
N HIS A 134 -3.09 1.08 -7.35
CA HIS A 134 -3.94 2.17 -7.83
C HIS A 134 -5.36 1.67 -8.21
N GLN A 135 -5.50 0.47 -8.75
CA GLN A 135 -6.81 -0.12 -9.07
C GLN A 135 -7.67 -0.38 -7.81
N SER A 136 -7.06 -0.33 -6.63
CA SER A 136 -7.77 -0.46 -5.34
C SER A 136 -8.00 0.89 -4.65
N ARG A 137 -7.60 2.04 -5.25
CA ARG A 137 -7.79 3.37 -4.67
C ARG A 137 -9.25 3.63 -4.35
N GLY A 138 -9.53 4.17 -3.17
CA GLY A 138 -10.88 4.42 -2.66
C GLY A 138 -11.59 3.20 -2.05
N LEU A 139 -11.08 1.98 -2.25
CA LEU A 139 -11.62 0.79 -1.59
C LEU A 139 -11.13 0.69 -0.14
N PRO A 140 -11.90 0.06 0.76
CA PRO A 140 -11.44 -0.20 2.11
C PRO A 140 -10.29 -1.22 2.12
N ILE A 141 -9.32 -1.01 2.98
CA ILE A 141 -8.31 -2.01 3.31
C ILE A 141 -9.02 -3.19 3.98
N THR A 142 -8.89 -4.36 3.39
CA THR A 142 -9.52 -5.61 3.84
C THR A 142 -8.45 -6.68 4.01
N PRO A 143 -7.69 -6.68 5.12
CA PRO A 143 -6.60 -7.62 5.34
C PRO A 143 -7.08 -9.06 5.19
N ALA A 144 -6.23 -9.92 4.62
CA ALA A 144 -6.56 -11.32 4.44
C ALA A 144 -6.93 -11.98 5.78
N SER A 145 -8.05 -12.74 5.77
CA SER A 145 -8.61 -13.41 6.95
C SER A 145 -8.04 -14.82 7.18
N ASP A 146 -7.03 -15.23 6.42
CA ASP A 146 -6.41 -16.55 6.53
C ASP A 146 -5.80 -16.76 7.93
N GLU A 147 -6.25 -17.79 8.64
CA GLU A 147 -5.82 -18.10 10.01
C GLU A 147 -4.32 -18.41 10.10
N ARG A 148 -3.70 -18.89 9.02
CA ARG A 148 -2.26 -19.12 8.95
C ARG A 148 -1.44 -17.81 9.10
N LEU A 149 -2.06 -16.64 8.86
CA LEU A 149 -1.45 -15.34 9.06
C LEU A 149 -1.46 -14.86 10.52
N ARG A 150 -2.23 -15.49 11.40
CA ARG A 150 -2.37 -15.09 12.80
C ARG A 150 -1.03 -15.00 13.56
N PRO A 151 -0.14 -16.01 13.51
CA PRO A 151 1.14 -15.96 14.22
C PRO A 151 2.03 -14.83 13.68
N TYR A 152 2.05 -14.60 12.37
CA TYR A 152 2.83 -13.52 11.76
C TYR A 152 2.28 -12.13 12.12
N ARG A 153 0.96 -11.98 12.23
CA ARG A 153 0.34 -10.74 12.69
C ARG A 153 0.68 -10.45 14.15
N ALA A 154 0.72 -11.49 14.99
CA ALA A 154 1.16 -11.37 16.38
C ALA A 154 2.64 -10.99 16.48
N GLN A 155 3.50 -11.58 15.65
CA GLN A 155 4.91 -11.20 15.53
C GLN A 155 5.06 -9.71 15.10
N GLY A 156 4.29 -9.28 14.10
CA GLY A 156 4.29 -7.88 13.65
C GLY A 156 3.88 -6.91 14.75
N ARG A 157 2.88 -7.28 15.57
CA ARG A 157 2.50 -6.52 16.75
C ARG A 157 3.64 -6.44 17.77
N ALA A 158 4.27 -7.56 18.08
CA ALA A 158 5.40 -7.59 19.02
C ALA A 158 6.55 -6.68 18.53
N LEU A 159 6.89 -6.72 17.24
CA LEU A 159 7.90 -5.85 16.64
C LEU A 159 7.50 -4.36 16.70
N TYR A 160 6.23 -4.04 16.50
CA TYR A 160 5.71 -2.68 16.56
C TYR A 160 5.80 -2.08 17.99
N GLU A 161 5.59 -2.92 19.00
CA GLU A 161 5.64 -2.54 20.43
C GLU A 161 7.06 -2.61 21.01
N GLN A 162 7.96 -3.37 20.38
CA GLN A 162 9.34 -3.56 20.84
C GLN A 162 10.17 -2.28 20.73
N ARG A 163 10.88 -1.93 21.78
CA ARG A 163 11.88 -0.86 21.76
C ARG A 163 13.16 -1.36 21.10
N ILE A 164 13.67 -0.59 20.15
CA ILE A 164 14.83 -0.94 19.33
C ILE A 164 15.81 0.24 19.23
N GLY A 165 17.00 -0.07 18.75
CA GLY A 165 18.03 0.92 18.44
C GLY A 165 18.64 1.59 19.66
N GLN A 166 19.63 2.44 19.40
CA GLN A 166 20.33 3.17 20.46
C GLN A 166 19.42 4.18 21.17
N LEU A 167 18.36 4.67 20.49
CA LEU A 167 17.41 5.59 21.09
C LEU A 167 16.33 4.86 21.92
N HIS A 168 16.34 3.51 21.92
CA HIS A 168 15.42 2.67 22.70
C HIS A 168 13.95 3.08 22.53
N LEU A 169 13.52 3.29 21.27
CA LEU A 169 12.17 3.69 20.92
C LEU A 169 11.44 2.57 20.15
N SER A 170 10.13 2.52 20.31
CA SER A 170 9.24 1.64 19.55
C SER A 170 8.39 2.43 18.55
N CYS A 171 7.85 1.72 17.53
CA CYS A 171 6.90 2.33 16.61
C CYS A 171 5.67 2.88 17.36
N LYS A 172 5.18 2.11 18.35
CA LYS A 172 4.04 2.49 19.19
C LYS A 172 4.23 3.84 19.87
N GLN A 173 5.41 4.09 20.47
CA GLN A 173 5.64 5.34 21.19
C GLN A 173 5.47 6.58 20.30
N CYS A 174 5.91 6.52 19.04
CA CYS A 174 5.69 7.62 18.11
C CYS A 174 4.25 7.62 17.54
N HIS A 175 3.78 6.48 17.03
CA HIS A 175 2.59 6.43 16.19
C HIS A 175 1.26 6.22 16.95
N ASP A 176 1.32 5.79 18.21
CA ASP A 176 0.13 5.72 19.08
C ASP A 176 0.21 6.84 20.14
N ASP A 177 1.31 6.87 20.93
CA ASP A 177 1.39 7.71 22.13
C ASP A 177 1.64 9.20 21.77
N HIS A 178 2.31 9.47 20.62
CA HIS A 178 2.64 10.83 20.15
C HIS A 178 2.06 11.17 18.77
N ALA A 179 1.05 10.41 18.29
CA ALA A 179 0.38 10.73 17.04
C ALA A 179 -0.22 12.15 17.07
N GLY A 180 -0.01 12.91 15.98
CA GLY A 180 -0.44 14.32 15.88
C GLY A 180 0.56 15.32 16.42
N GLN A 181 1.58 14.90 17.18
CA GLN A 181 2.70 15.75 17.60
C GLN A 181 3.72 15.92 16.46
N HIS A 182 4.70 16.79 16.66
CA HIS A 182 5.72 17.08 15.65
C HIS A 182 7.05 16.42 16.02
N LEU A 183 7.70 15.86 14.99
CA LEU A 183 9.10 15.47 15.03
C LEU A 183 9.84 16.30 13.98
N GLY A 184 10.57 17.31 14.41
CA GLY A 184 11.09 18.32 13.50
C GLY A 184 9.95 19.04 12.77
N GLY A 185 10.05 19.17 11.44
CA GLY A 185 9.02 19.79 10.60
C GLY A 185 7.85 18.88 10.22
N SER A 186 7.84 17.62 10.64
CA SER A 186 6.82 16.64 10.23
C SER A 186 5.88 16.27 11.35
N THR A 187 4.58 16.23 11.07
CA THR A 187 3.58 15.68 12.01
C THR A 187 3.65 14.16 12.00
N ILE A 188 3.63 13.55 13.19
CA ILE A 188 3.66 12.10 13.39
C ILE A 188 2.28 11.53 13.08
N PRO A 189 2.12 10.68 12.04
CA PRO A 189 0.84 10.06 11.72
C PRO A 189 0.61 8.80 12.57
N GLN A 190 -0.61 8.24 12.52
CA GLN A 190 -0.99 7.01 13.24
C GLN A 190 -0.46 5.70 12.61
N ALA A 191 0.46 5.76 11.64
CA ALA A 191 1.04 4.61 10.94
C ALA A 191 0.03 3.68 10.24
N HIS A 192 -1.03 4.22 9.66
CA HIS A 192 -1.93 3.48 8.79
C HIS A 192 -1.38 3.47 7.35
N PRO A 193 -1.09 2.29 6.75
CA PRO A 193 -0.42 2.21 5.44
C PRO A 193 -1.39 2.36 4.28
N THR A 194 -2.18 3.43 4.27
CA THR A 194 -3.26 3.65 3.30
C THR A 194 -2.79 3.96 1.88
N GLY A 195 -1.56 4.47 1.71
CA GLY A 195 -1.13 5.08 0.46
C GLY A 195 0.06 4.45 -0.26
N TYR A 196 0.49 3.25 0.16
CA TYR A 196 1.69 2.61 -0.40
C TYR A 196 1.44 1.84 -1.71
N PRO A 197 2.45 1.90 -2.65
CA PRO A 197 3.67 2.71 -2.62
C PRO A 197 3.37 4.20 -2.56
N ILE A 198 4.23 4.96 -1.85
CA ILE A 198 4.08 6.42 -1.71
C ILE A 198 5.16 7.17 -2.46
N TYR A 199 4.81 8.33 -3.04
CA TYR A 199 5.79 9.30 -3.51
C TYR A 199 6.19 10.21 -2.34
N ARG A 200 7.47 10.28 -2.02
CA ARG A 200 7.96 11.24 -1.05
C ARG A 200 8.69 12.37 -1.72
N LEU A 201 8.31 13.59 -1.36
CA LEU A 201 8.95 14.79 -1.89
C LEU A 201 10.44 14.84 -1.52
N GLU A 202 10.78 14.40 -0.31
CA GLU A 202 12.19 14.31 0.12
C GLU A 202 13.00 13.27 -0.69
N TRP A 203 12.36 12.20 -1.20
CA TRP A 203 13.04 11.17 -1.99
C TRP A 203 13.03 11.44 -3.49
N GLN A 204 12.14 12.32 -3.94
CA GLN A 204 11.84 12.55 -5.35
C GLN A 204 11.55 11.22 -6.11
N ALA A 205 10.98 10.25 -5.41
CA ALA A 205 10.72 8.91 -5.91
C ALA A 205 9.59 8.21 -5.12
N LEU A 206 9.04 7.15 -5.72
CA LEU A 206 8.23 6.20 -4.98
C LEU A 206 9.10 5.36 -4.04
N GLY A 207 8.46 4.88 -2.97
CA GLY A 207 9.03 3.87 -2.10
C GLY A 207 7.93 2.98 -1.50
N SER A 208 8.29 1.74 -1.22
CA SER A 208 7.41 0.79 -0.56
C SER A 208 7.22 1.11 0.93
N LEU A 209 6.27 0.41 1.57
CA LEU A 209 6.13 0.44 3.02
C LEU A 209 7.41 -0.04 3.71
N GLN A 210 8.10 -1.04 3.16
CA GLN A 210 9.37 -1.52 3.74
C GLN A 210 10.46 -0.46 3.71
N ARG A 211 10.56 0.33 2.65
CA ARG A 211 11.50 1.47 2.62
C ARG A 211 11.21 2.45 3.76
N ARG A 212 9.94 2.74 4.04
CA ARG A 212 9.55 3.63 5.13
C ARG A 212 9.87 3.02 6.50
N LEU A 213 9.55 1.74 6.71
CA LEU A 213 9.84 1.02 7.96
C LEU A 213 11.35 1.03 8.25
N ARG A 214 12.17 0.72 7.26
CA ARG A 214 13.64 0.75 7.35
C ARG A 214 14.16 2.14 7.68
N GLY A 215 13.59 3.18 7.06
CA GLY A 215 13.93 4.57 7.38
C GLY A 215 13.62 4.94 8.84
N CYS A 216 12.49 4.48 9.39
CA CYS A 216 12.17 4.68 10.80
C CYS A 216 13.14 3.91 11.72
N MET A 217 13.49 2.66 11.37
CA MET A 217 14.50 1.88 12.12
C MET A 217 15.85 2.59 12.16
N ALA A 218 16.34 3.04 11.01
CA ALA A 218 17.58 3.83 10.94
C ALA A 218 17.49 5.13 11.75
N GLY A 219 16.33 5.81 11.72
CA GLY A 219 16.07 7.02 12.48
C GLY A 219 16.19 6.83 14.01
N VAL A 220 15.83 5.66 14.52
CA VAL A 220 16.04 5.31 15.95
C VAL A 220 17.38 4.62 16.20
N ARG A 221 18.29 4.63 15.22
CA ARG A 221 19.62 4.01 15.25
C ARG A 221 19.58 2.50 15.52
N ALA A 222 18.57 1.83 14.95
CA ALA A 222 18.50 0.37 14.89
C ALA A 222 19.02 -0.13 13.55
N GLU A 223 19.58 -1.35 13.54
CA GLU A 223 19.91 -2.06 12.29
C GLU A 223 18.63 -2.43 11.55
N PRO A 224 18.40 -1.93 10.31
CA PRO A 224 17.19 -2.25 9.58
C PRO A 224 17.21 -3.68 9.03
N PHE A 225 16.13 -4.43 9.16
CA PHE A 225 15.97 -5.71 8.49
C PHE A 225 16.16 -5.56 6.96
N PRO A 226 16.71 -6.55 6.27
CA PRO A 226 16.83 -6.51 4.81
C PRO A 226 15.44 -6.44 4.15
N TYR A 227 15.38 -5.86 2.94
CA TYR A 227 14.14 -5.88 2.16
C TYR A 227 13.67 -7.33 1.93
N GLY A 228 12.37 -7.56 2.05
CA GLY A 228 11.77 -8.88 1.90
C GLY A 228 11.85 -9.77 3.13
N ALA A 229 12.50 -9.35 4.20
CA ALA A 229 12.56 -10.09 5.46
C ALA A 229 11.16 -10.36 6.02
N GLN A 230 10.98 -11.53 6.64
CA GLN A 230 9.69 -11.92 7.21
C GLN A 230 9.24 -10.99 8.35
N GLU A 231 10.18 -10.40 9.07
CA GLU A 231 9.91 -9.39 10.10
C GLU A 231 9.22 -8.15 9.50
N LEU A 232 9.69 -7.69 8.33
CA LEU A 232 9.04 -6.56 7.64
C LEU A 232 7.66 -6.94 7.12
N VAL A 233 7.50 -8.15 6.56
CA VAL A 233 6.18 -8.64 6.11
C VAL A 233 5.22 -8.81 7.29
N ALA A 234 5.71 -9.26 8.45
CA ALA A 234 4.91 -9.36 9.68
C ALA A 234 4.45 -7.98 10.18
N LEU A 235 5.34 -6.97 10.13
CA LEU A 235 4.98 -5.58 10.41
C LEU A 235 3.92 -5.06 9.42
N GLU A 236 4.08 -5.31 8.12
CA GLU A 236 3.09 -4.92 7.10
C GLU A 236 1.71 -5.56 7.39
N LEU A 237 1.67 -6.85 7.76
CA LEU A 237 0.44 -7.56 8.16
C LEU A 237 -0.25 -6.92 9.37
N TYR A 238 0.53 -6.56 10.38
CA TYR A 238 -0.01 -5.92 11.58
C TYR A 238 -0.54 -4.52 11.26
N LEU A 239 0.23 -3.72 10.49
CA LEU A 239 -0.17 -2.37 10.10
C LEU A 239 -1.41 -2.37 9.19
N ALA A 240 -1.52 -3.34 8.26
CA ALA A 240 -2.72 -3.51 7.44
C ALA A 240 -3.95 -3.84 8.32
N ALA A 241 -3.78 -4.70 9.34
CA ALA A 241 -4.86 -5.00 10.28
C ALA A 241 -5.30 -3.77 11.09
N ARG A 242 -4.36 -2.89 11.50
CA ARG A 242 -4.67 -1.61 12.16
C ARG A 242 -5.47 -0.67 11.25
N ALA A 243 -5.18 -0.70 9.96
CA ALA A 243 -5.83 0.15 8.96
C ALA A 243 -7.09 -0.47 8.34
N ALA A 244 -7.56 -1.62 8.82
CA ALA A 244 -8.74 -2.29 8.28
C ALA A 244 -9.94 -1.34 8.20
N GLY A 245 -10.58 -1.25 7.03
CA GLY A 245 -11.71 -0.35 6.78
C GLY A 245 -11.34 1.06 6.32
N LEU A 246 -10.11 1.54 6.56
CA LEU A 246 -9.64 2.81 5.99
C LEU A 246 -9.49 2.69 4.47
N ARG A 247 -9.68 3.80 3.75
CA ARG A 247 -9.61 3.81 2.28
C ARG A 247 -8.16 3.79 1.80
N MET A 248 -7.91 3.04 0.74
CA MET A 248 -6.65 3.08 0.02
C MET A 248 -6.49 4.39 -0.76
N GLU A 249 -5.29 4.96 -0.73
CA GLU A 249 -4.96 6.27 -1.31
C GLU A 249 -3.87 6.21 -2.39
N THR A 250 -3.41 5.01 -2.77
CA THR A 250 -2.25 4.79 -3.66
C THR A 250 -2.42 5.40 -5.06
N PRO A 251 -1.38 6.07 -5.60
CA PRO A 251 -0.14 6.44 -4.93
C PRO A 251 -0.35 7.70 -4.08
N ALA A 252 -0.01 7.63 -2.80
CA ALA A 252 -0.06 8.82 -1.95
C ALA A 252 1.18 9.70 -2.13
N VAL A 253 1.05 11.00 -1.84
CA VAL A 253 2.17 11.94 -1.76
C VAL A 253 2.43 12.29 -0.30
N ARG A 254 3.68 12.34 0.09
CA ARG A 254 4.11 12.72 1.45
C ARG A 254 5.32 13.66 1.38
N PRO A 255 5.51 14.53 2.38
CA PRO A 255 6.69 15.39 2.50
C PRO A 255 8.01 14.63 2.44
#